data_dc71d06a601e33d9a7dd9365836c8bd5
#
_entry.id   dc71d06a601e33d9a7dd9365836c8bd5
#
_cell.length_a   1.000
_cell.length_b   1.000
_cell.length_c   1.000
_cell.angle_alpha   90.00
_cell.angle_beta   90.00
_cell.angle_gamma   90.00
#
_symmetry.space_group_name_H-M   'P 1'
#
loop_
_entity.id
_entity.type
_entity.pdbx_description
1 polymer ?
#
loop_
_entity_poly.entity_id
_entity_poly.type
_entity_poly.pdbx_seq_one_letter_code
_entity_poly.pdbx_strand_id
1 'polypeptide(L)'
;MAGAWDVTSVLYDDGIRSVIAGTTLTATFGPDGRVTGSSGCNTFRGPYEEQGEELSVGPLASTRKACKSPDGAQAQERGYLAALESAVRSEQTGSRLTLFNAKGQMAVTLQRAG
;
A
#
# COMPACT_ATOMS: atom_id res chain seq x y z
N MET A 1 6.79 10.65 -5.73
CA MET A 1 6.76 9.30 -5.14
C MET A 1 6.89 8.16 -6.15
N ALA A 2 7.29 8.48 -7.36
CA ALA A 2 7.51 7.44 -8.37
C ALA A 2 8.54 6.43 -7.92
N GLY A 3 8.43 5.18 -8.40
CA GLY A 3 9.39 4.13 -8.12
C GLY A 3 8.83 3.03 -7.23
N ALA A 4 9.73 2.17 -6.76
CA ALA A 4 9.40 0.98 -6.00
C ALA A 4 9.58 1.21 -4.50
N TRP A 5 8.61 0.76 -3.73
CA TRP A 5 8.57 0.95 -2.28
C TRP A 5 8.22 -0.34 -1.57
N ASP A 6 8.85 -0.57 -0.43
CA ASP A 6 8.50 -1.65 0.49
C ASP A 6 7.60 -1.09 1.57
N VAL A 7 6.50 -1.78 1.87
CA VAL A 7 5.56 -1.35 2.90
C VAL A 7 6.08 -1.76 4.27
N THR A 8 6.02 -0.84 5.22
CA THR A 8 6.48 -1.09 6.59
C THR A 8 5.31 -1.20 7.57
N SER A 9 4.22 -0.46 7.33
CA SER A 9 3.02 -0.59 8.18
C SER A 9 1.76 -0.24 7.40
N VAL A 10 0.64 -0.75 7.89
CA VAL A 10 -0.68 -0.55 7.28
C VAL A 10 -1.70 -0.32 8.38
N LEU A 11 -2.62 0.63 8.15
CA LEU A 11 -3.75 0.88 9.05
C LEU A 11 -4.91 -0.02 8.63
N TYR A 12 -5.27 -0.97 9.48
CA TYR A 12 -6.48 -1.78 9.31
C TYR A 12 -6.92 -2.34 10.66
N ASP A 13 -8.19 -2.70 10.77
CA ASP A 13 -8.78 -3.21 12.02
C ASP A 13 -8.50 -2.26 13.19
N ASP A 14 -8.73 -0.95 12.96
CA ASP A 14 -8.62 0.13 13.95
C ASP A 14 -7.22 0.36 14.53
N GLY A 15 -6.17 -0.08 13.82
CA GLY A 15 -4.81 0.15 14.30
C GLY A 15 -3.78 0.13 13.20
N ILE A 16 -2.64 0.79 13.48
CA ILE A 16 -1.48 0.73 12.60
C ILE A 16 -0.72 -0.54 12.96
N ARG A 17 -0.50 -1.39 11.95
CA ARG A 17 0.11 -2.70 12.15
C ARG A 17 1.34 -2.85 11.27
N SER A 18 2.42 -3.35 11.85
CA SER A 18 3.62 -3.69 11.08
C SER A 18 3.32 -4.86 10.15
N VAL A 19 4.05 -4.91 9.04
CA VAL A 19 3.92 -6.01 8.09
C VAL A 19 4.26 -7.32 8.78
N ILE A 20 3.43 -8.34 8.59
CA ILE A 20 3.60 -9.65 9.24
C ILE A 20 4.87 -10.31 8.72
N ALA A 21 5.69 -10.82 9.64
CA ALA A 21 6.91 -11.54 9.28
C ALA A 21 6.58 -12.72 8.36
N GLY A 22 7.37 -12.88 7.30
CA GLY A 22 7.13 -13.90 6.30
C GLY A 22 6.26 -13.45 5.14
N THR A 23 5.74 -12.22 5.17
CA THR A 23 5.02 -11.64 4.04
C THR A 23 5.79 -10.44 3.49
N THR A 24 5.54 -10.11 2.22
CA THR A 24 6.14 -8.95 1.56
C THR A 24 5.03 -8.13 0.92
N LEU A 25 4.90 -6.88 1.35
CA LEU A 25 3.98 -5.93 0.74
C LEU A 25 4.80 -4.88 0.01
N THR A 26 4.47 -4.64 -1.24
CA THR A 26 5.20 -3.66 -2.06
C THR A 26 4.22 -2.79 -2.82
N ALA A 27 4.72 -1.63 -3.30
CA ALA A 27 4.00 -0.78 -4.23
C ALA A 27 5.01 -0.12 -5.16
N THR A 28 4.76 -0.20 -6.45
CA THR A 28 5.55 0.49 -7.46
C THR A 28 4.65 1.48 -8.18
N PHE A 29 4.98 2.76 -8.05
CA PHE A 29 4.22 3.84 -8.71
C PHE A 29 4.92 4.17 -10.02
N GLY A 30 4.35 3.71 -11.12
CA GLY A 30 4.94 3.88 -12.44
C GLY A 30 4.68 5.25 -13.02
N PRO A 31 5.52 5.69 -14.00
CA PRO A 31 5.36 7.00 -14.63
C PRO A 31 4.13 7.07 -15.55
N ASP A 32 3.53 5.93 -15.84
CA ASP A 32 2.33 5.84 -16.69
C ASP A 32 1.02 6.00 -15.91
N GLY A 33 1.07 6.34 -14.62
CA GLY A 33 -0.12 6.49 -13.80
C GLY A 33 -0.69 5.16 -13.30
N ARG A 34 0.12 4.12 -13.24
CA ARG A 34 -0.31 2.82 -12.75
C ARG A 34 0.52 2.40 -11.55
N VAL A 35 -0.16 1.87 -10.53
CA VAL A 35 0.50 1.27 -9.38
C VAL A 35 0.35 -0.24 -9.48
N THR A 36 1.44 -0.94 -9.15
CA THR A 36 1.47 -2.41 -9.09
C THR A 36 2.18 -2.83 -7.83
N GLY A 37 1.98 -4.06 -7.40
CA GLY A 37 2.71 -4.55 -6.24
C GLY A 37 2.27 -5.90 -5.76
N SER A 38 2.85 -6.28 -4.62
CA SER A 38 2.49 -7.49 -3.90
C SER A 38 1.68 -7.12 -2.67
N SER A 39 0.60 -7.85 -2.42
CA SER A 39 -0.23 -7.69 -1.22
C SER A 39 -0.05 -8.86 -0.25
N GLY A 40 1.06 -9.57 -0.39
CA GLY A 40 1.38 -10.76 0.38
C GLY A 40 1.47 -11.95 -0.54
N CYS A 41 0.41 -12.72 -0.67
CA CYS A 41 0.39 -13.86 -1.59
C CYS A 41 -0.23 -13.54 -2.95
N ASN A 42 -0.77 -12.35 -3.12
CA ASN A 42 -1.36 -11.92 -4.39
C ASN A 42 -0.63 -10.71 -4.94
N THR A 43 -0.85 -10.43 -6.23
CA THR A 43 -0.37 -9.21 -6.86
C THR A 43 -1.56 -8.33 -7.19
N PHE A 44 -1.33 -7.01 -7.22
CA PHE A 44 -2.38 -6.06 -7.53
C PHE A 44 -1.89 -5.03 -8.54
N ARG A 45 -2.85 -4.33 -9.16
CA ARG A 45 -2.57 -3.24 -10.08
C ARG A 45 -3.77 -2.32 -10.16
N GLY A 46 -3.53 -1.09 -10.57
CA GLY A 46 -4.61 -0.14 -10.80
C GLY A 46 -4.08 1.23 -11.14
N PRO A 47 -5.00 2.19 -11.40
CA PRO A 47 -4.59 3.55 -11.68
C PRO A 47 -4.24 4.30 -10.39
N TYR A 48 -3.42 5.34 -10.53
CA TYR A 48 -3.24 6.33 -9.48
C TYR A 48 -3.00 7.68 -10.13
N GLU A 49 -3.34 8.75 -9.40
CA GLU A 49 -3.05 10.11 -9.82
C GLU A 49 -2.43 10.86 -8.66
N GLU A 50 -1.44 11.66 -8.97
CA GLU A 50 -0.71 12.46 -8.00
C GLU A 50 -0.63 13.90 -8.50
N GLN A 51 -1.05 14.87 -7.66
CA GLN A 51 -0.91 16.30 -7.93
C GLN A 51 -0.38 16.96 -6.66
N GLY A 52 0.93 17.28 -6.66
CA GLY A 52 1.56 17.75 -5.44
C GLY A 52 1.46 16.69 -4.37
N GLU A 53 0.83 17.02 -3.24
CA GLU A 53 0.59 16.05 -2.17
C GLU A 53 -0.74 15.33 -2.30
N GLU A 54 -1.61 15.78 -3.20
CA GLU A 54 -2.90 15.11 -3.40
C GLU A 54 -2.70 13.81 -4.15
N LEU A 55 -3.43 12.79 -3.73
CA LEU A 55 -3.29 11.44 -4.25
C LEU A 55 -4.65 10.78 -4.40
N SER A 56 -4.77 9.98 -5.44
CA SER A 56 -5.93 9.13 -5.67
C SER A 56 -5.41 7.78 -6.14
N VAL A 57 -5.88 6.70 -5.54
CA VAL A 57 -5.43 5.35 -5.87
C VAL A 57 -6.63 4.44 -6.13
N GLY A 58 -6.58 3.72 -7.24
CA GLY A 58 -7.57 2.70 -7.56
C GLY A 58 -8.70 3.17 -8.43
N PRO A 59 -9.65 2.29 -8.66
CA PRO A 59 -9.81 0.98 -8.01
C PRO A 59 -8.72 -0.01 -8.39
N LEU A 60 -8.36 -0.87 -7.41
CA LEU A 60 -7.30 -1.85 -7.59
C LEU A 60 -7.88 -3.22 -7.92
N ALA A 61 -7.22 -3.92 -8.85
CA ALA A 61 -7.54 -5.31 -9.17
C ALA A 61 -6.43 -6.20 -8.61
N SER A 62 -6.79 -7.38 -8.11
CA SER A 62 -5.79 -8.30 -7.57
C SER A 62 -6.09 -9.73 -7.96
N THR A 63 -5.06 -10.57 -7.98
CA THR A 63 -5.25 -12.01 -8.07
C THR A 63 -5.89 -12.51 -6.76
N ARG A 64 -6.42 -13.73 -6.77
CA ARG A 64 -7.25 -14.20 -5.66
C ARG A 64 -6.85 -15.57 -5.15
N LYS A 65 -5.55 -15.73 -4.87
CA LYS A 65 -5.08 -16.93 -4.19
C LYS A 65 -5.47 -16.86 -2.71
N ALA A 66 -5.78 -17.99 -2.10
CA ALA A 66 -6.03 -18.04 -0.67
C ALA A 66 -4.71 -17.94 0.08
N CYS A 67 -4.65 -17.07 1.10
CA CYS A 67 -3.47 -16.86 1.92
C CYS A 67 -3.70 -17.46 3.29
N LYS A 68 -3.32 -18.74 3.47
CA LYS A 68 -3.59 -19.44 4.72
C LYS A 68 -2.48 -19.28 5.75
N SER A 69 -1.28 -18.92 5.32
CA SER A 69 -0.16 -18.71 6.24
C SER A 69 0.73 -17.60 5.71
N PRO A 70 1.41 -16.84 6.62
CA PRO A 70 1.25 -16.92 8.07
C PRO A 70 -0.12 -16.45 8.53
N ASP A 71 -0.46 -16.72 9.81
CA ASP A 71 -1.74 -16.28 10.38
C ASP A 71 -1.92 -14.77 10.19
N GLY A 72 -3.12 -14.38 9.79
CA GLY A 72 -3.45 -12.98 9.57
C GLY A 72 -3.08 -12.44 8.19
N ALA A 73 -2.41 -13.24 7.35
CA ALA A 73 -1.96 -12.76 6.03
C ALA A 73 -3.12 -12.31 5.16
N GLN A 74 -4.24 -13.02 5.20
CA GLN A 74 -5.39 -12.68 4.38
C GLN A 74 -6.06 -11.38 4.84
N ALA A 75 -6.17 -11.18 6.15
CA ALA A 75 -6.71 -9.94 6.70
C ALA A 75 -5.78 -8.76 6.39
N GLN A 76 -4.47 -8.98 6.48
CA GLN A 76 -3.49 -7.96 6.12
C GLN A 76 -3.62 -7.56 4.65
N GLU A 77 -3.80 -8.54 3.76
CA GLU A 77 -3.94 -8.25 2.33
C GLU A 77 -5.15 -7.37 2.05
N ARG A 78 -6.30 -7.74 2.60
CA ARG A 78 -7.51 -6.93 2.44
C ARG A 78 -7.33 -5.55 3.03
N GLY A 79 -6.70 -5.47 4.21
CA GLY A 79 -6.43 -4.20 4.86
C GLY A 79 -5.50 -3.31 4.07
N TYR A 80 -4.45 -3.89 3.48
CA TYR A 80 -3.50 -3.14 2.67
C TYR A 80 -4.16 -2.56 1.41
N LEU A 81 -4.89 -3.38 0.67
CA LEU A 81 -5.56 -2.91 -0.55
C LEU A 81 -6.57 -1.80 -0.22
N ALA A 82 -7.35 -1.97 0.84
CA ALA A 82 -8.30 -0.95 1.29
C ALA A 82 -7.58 0.33 1.73
N ALA A 83 -6.47 0.20 2.43
CA ALA A 83 -5.69 1.36 2.89
C ALA A 83 -5.11 2.14 1.71
N LEU A 84 -4.60 1.44 0.69
CA LEU A 84 -4.13 2.11 -0.53
C LEU A 84 -5.27 2.89 -1.20
N GLU A 85 -6.44 2.27 -1.35
CA GLU A 85 -7.57 2.93 -1.99
C GLU A 85 -8.15 4.08 -1.17
N SER A 86 -7.90 4.09 0.13
CA SER A 86 -8.36 5.17 1.02
C SER A 86 -7.45 6.39 0.98
N ALA A 87 -6.25 6.28 0.39
CA ALA A 87 -5.26 7.34 0.42
C ALA A 87 -5.71 8.55 -0.39
N VAL A 88 -5.59 9.73 0.20
CA VAL A 88 -5.94 11.00 -0.45
C VAL A 88 -4.77 11.98 -0.45
N ARG A 89 -3.69 11.68 0.26
CA ARG A 89 -2.51 12.56 0.35
C ARG A 89 -1.26 11.73 0.59
N SER A 90 -0.14 12.21 0.07
CA SER A 90 1.16 11.58 0.29
C SER A 90 2.17 12.60 0.81
N GLU A 91 3.10 12.14 1.64
CA GLU A 91 4.26 12.92 2.07
C GLU A 91 5.50 12.05 1.94
N GLN A 92 6.50 12.58 1.28
CA GLN A 92 7.77 11.89 1.14
C GLN A 92 8.86 12.68 1.85
N THR A 93 9.61 12.01 2.71
CA THR A 93 10.76 12.59 3.41
C THR A 93 11.94 11.65 3.21
N GLY A 94 12.89 12.03 2.35
CA GLY A 94 14.00 11.18 2.01
C GLY A 94 13.52 9.87 1.39
N SER A 95 13.90 8.75 1.99
CA SER A 95 13.53 7.42 1.52
C SER A 95 12.24 6.89 2.15
N ARG A 96 11.52 7.73 2.92
CA ARG A 96 10.27 7.34 3.56
C ARG A 96 9.09 7.99 2.86
N LEU A 97 8.04 7.21 2.66
CA LEU A 97 6.78 7.68 2.09
C LEU A 97 5.64 7.34 3.04
N THR A 98 4.75 8.30 3.28
CA THR A 98 3.56 8.09 4.09
C THR A 98 2.33 8.47 3.27
N LEU A 99 1.34 7.58 3.24
CA LEU A 99 0.05 7.85 2.60
C LEU A 99 -0.98 8.07 3.69
N PHE A 100 -1.77 9.14 3.55
CA PHE A 100 -2.78 9.53 4.53
C PHE A 100 -4.17 9.38 3.93
N ASN A 101 -5.12 8.94 4.75
CA ASN A 101 -6.52 8.87 4.35
C ASN A 101 -7.24 10.20 4.61
N ALA A 102 -8.53 10.27 4.28
CA ALA A 102 -9.30 11.50 4.40
C ALA A 102 -9.46 11.97 5.84
N LYS A 103 -9.25 11.10 6.81
CA LYS A 103 -9.29 11.46 8.23
C LYS A 103 -7.93 11.96 8.74
N GLY A 104 -6.93 12.03 7.88
CA GLY A 104 -5.58 12.44 8.27
C GLY A 104 -4.78 11.37 8.98
N GLN A 105 -5.23 10.12 8.94
CA GLN A 105 -4.52 9.01 9.56
C GLN A 105 -3.47 8.46 8.60
N MET A 106 -2.36 7.95 9.13
CA MET A 106 -1.34 7.28 8.34
C MET A 106 -1.87 5.93 7.88
N ALA A 107 -2.33 5.86 6.64
CA ALA A 107 -2.92 4.64 6.10
C ALA A 107 -1.86 3.61 5.74
N VAL A 108 -0.77 4.05 5.11
CA VAL A 108 0.34 3.15 4.72
C VAL A 108 1.64 3.91 4.91
N THR A 109 2.63 3.26 5.49
CA THR A 109 4.00 3.78 5.54
C THR A 109 4.90 2.87 4.72
N LEU A 110 5.81 3.47 3.96
CA LEU A 110 6.65 2.76 3.03
C LEU A 110 8.09 3.26 3.10
N GLN A 111 9.01 2.41 2.68
CA GLN A 111 10.43 2.70 2.60
C GLN A 111 10.85 2.45 1.16
N ARG A 112 11.72 3.30 0.60
CA ARG A 112 12.19 3.10 -0.77
C ARG A 112 12.87 1.74 -0.87
N ALA A 113 12.48 0.97 -1.87
CA ALA A 113 13.04 -0.35 -2.11
C ALA A 113 14.50 -0.20 -2.55
N GLY A 114 15.34 -0.97 -1.92
CA GLY A 114 16.77 -0.94 -2.03
C GLY A 114 17.46 -1.18 -3.26
#